data_01e81869c6df2d320539cb464ca80a35
#
_entry.id   01e81869c6df2d320539cb464ca80a35
#
_cell.length_a   1.000
_cell.length_b   1.000
_cell.length_c   1.000
_cell.angle_alpha   90.00
_cell.angle_beta   90.00
_cell.angle_gamma   90.00
#
_symmetry.space_group_name_H-M   'P 1'
#
loop_
_entity.id
_entity.type
_entity.pdbx_description
1 polymer ?
#
loop_
_entity_poly.entity_id
_entity_poly.type
_entity_poly.pdbx_seq_one_letter_code
_entity_poly.pdbx_strand_id
1 'polypeptide(L)'
;MAFSKSLAAAALAVAMALAIASTSAQNTPQDFVNLHNRARAADGVGPVSWDARVAKYAEDYAAKRAEDCRLVHSGGPFGENIFWGSAGRAWSAADALKSWVDEKRNYHLSSNTCDPGKVCGHYTQVVWRKSTRIGCARVVCAANRGVFIVCSYDPPGNFNGERPFLTLDAAAK
;
A
#
# COMPACT_ATOMS: atom_id res chain seq x y z
N MET A 1 -49.79 -17.31 -8.32
CA MET A 1 -48.56 -17.69 -7.54
C MET A 1 -47.25 -17.69 -8.35
N ALA A 2 -47.24 -17.38 -9.64
CA ALA A 2 -46.04 -17.36 -10.49
C ALA A 2 -45.19 -16.05 -10.36
N PHE A 3 -45.82 -14.91 -10.09
CA PHE A 3 -45.13 -13.60 -9.99
C PHE A 3 -44.18 -13.49 -8.81
N SER A 4 -44.43 -14.15 -7.68
CA SER A 4 -43.59 -14.09 -6.47
C SER A 4 -42.24 -14.79 -6.64
N LYS A 5 -42.17 -15.88 -7.43
CA LYS A 5 -40.92 -16.63 -7.65
C LYS A 5 -39.96 -15.92 -8.58
N SER A 6 -40.45 -15.18 -9.58
CA SER A 6 -39.63 -14.43 -10.52
C SER A 6 -38.96 -13.22 -9.87
N LEU A 7 -39.66 -12.53 -8.95
CA LEU A 7 -39.09 -11.39 -8.21
C LEU A 7 -37.98 -11.82 -7.24
N ALA A 8 -38.14 -12.96 -6.57
CA ALA A 8 -37.14 -13.49 -5.66
C ALA A 8 -35.87 -13.93 -6.41
N ALA A 9 -36.00 -14.54 -7.59
CA ALA A 9 -34.88 -14.95 -8.42
C ALA A 9 -34.09 -13.74 -8.98
N ALA A 10 -34.81 -12.69 -9.39
CA ALA A 10 -34.17 -11.45 -9.86
C ALA A 10 -33.43 -10.72 -8.75
N ALA A 11 -33.99 -10.64 -7.53
CA ALA A 11 -33.35 -10.06 -6.38
C ALA A 11 -32.07 -10.82 -5.95
N LEU A 12 -32.07 -12.14 -6.03
CA LEU A 12 -30.91 -12.98 -5.73
C LEU A 12 -29.79 -12.81 -6.75
N ALA A 13 -30.13 -12.70 -8.04
CA ALA A 13 -29.15 -12.47 -9.11
C ALA A 13 -28.48 -11.09 -9.00
N VAL A 14 -29.22 -10.05 -8.65
CA VAL A 14 -28.68 -8.70 -8.43
C VAL A 14 -27.77 -8.67 -7.19
N ALA A 15 -28.16 -9.35 -6.11
CA ALA A 15 -27.32 -9.44 -4.90
C ALA A 15 -26.02 -10.21 -5.15
N MET A 16 -26.04 -11.29 -5.94
CA MET A 16 -24.83 -12.01 -6.36
C MET A 16 -23.92 -11.16 -7.26
N ALA A 17 -24.47 -10.40 -8.21
CA ALA A 17 -23.69 -9.53 -9.09
C ALA A 17 -23.00 -8.42 -8.31
N LEU A 18 -23.65 -7.83 -7.30
CA LEU A 18 -23.05 -6.82 -6.41
C LEU A 18 -21.95 -7.41 -5.53
N ALA A 19 -22.09 -8.65 -5.06
CA ALA A 19 -21.05 -9.34 -4.27
C ALA A 19 -19.80 -9.67 -5.10
N ILE A 20 -19.96 -10.04 -6.38
CA ILE A 20 -18.84 -10.31 -7.29
C ILE A 20 -18.11 -9.02 -7.66
N ALA A 21 -18.82 -7.91 -7.85
CA ALA A 21 -18.20 -6.61 -8.12
C ALA A 21 -17.34 -6.10 -6.94
N SER A 22 -17.69 -6.47 -5.71
CA SER A 22 -16.93 -6.08 -4.51
C SER A 22 -15.61 -6.84 -4.34
N THR A 23 -15.45 -8.02 -4.96
CA THR A 23 -14.24 -8.85 -4.80
C THR A 23 -13.14 -8.57 -5.81
N SER A 24 -13.42 -7.85 -6.91
CA SER A 24 -12.42 -7.57 -7.96
C SER A 24 -11.64 -6.27 -7.79
N ALA A 25 -11.97 -5.43 -6.79
CA ALA A 25 -11.48 -4.07 -6.63
C ALA A 25 -10.37 -3.87 -5.58
N GLN A 26 -9.72 -4.92 -5.10
CA GLN A 26 -8.79 -4.81 -3.95
C GLN A 26 -7.38 -4.31 -4.27
N ASN A 27 -7.08 -3.99 -5.54
CA ASN A 27 -5.73 -3.61 -5.97
C ASN A 27 -5.73 -2.49 -7.02
N THR A 28 -6.80 -1.69 -7.06
CA THR A 28 -6.89 -0.54 -7.95
C THR A 28 -5.99 0.60 -7.48
N PRO A 29 -5.61 1.54 -8.34
CA PRO A 29 -4.95 2.78 -7.93
C PRO A 29 -5.65 3.48 -6.76
N GLN A 30 -6.98 3.54 -6.79
CA GLN A 30 -7.77 4.17 -5.74
C GLN A 30 -7.71 3.40 -4.41
N ASP A 31 -7.60 2.07 -4.42
CA ASP A 31 -7.44 1.29 -3.20
C ASP A 31 -6.11 1.61 -2.52
N PHE A 32 -5.01 1.64 -3.28
CA PHE A 32 -3.71 2.05 -2.74
C PHE A 32 -3.75 3.46 -2.15
N VAL A 33 -4.31 4.44 -2.88
CA VAL A 33 -4.44 5.82 -2.40
C VAL A 33 -5.28 5.88 -1.12
N ASN A 34 -6.44 5.23 -1.09
CA ASN A 34 -7.33 5.25 0.06
C ASN A 34 -6.68 4.62 1.31
N LEU A 35 -5.95 3.52 1.13
CA LEU A 35 -5.26 2.84 2.22
C LEU A 35 -4.14 3.71 2.81
N HIS A 36 -3.32 4.33 1.94
CA HIS A 36 -2.29 5.29 2.37
C HIS A 36 -2.91 6.47 3.11
N ASN A 37 -3.95 7.07 2.55
CA ASN A 37 -4.56 8.27 3.12
C ASN A 37 -5.25 8.01 4.45
N ARG A 38 -5.80 6.81 4.67
CA ARG A 38 -6.28 6.41 6.00
C ARG A 38 -5.16 6.35 7.04
N ALA A 39 -4.04 5.73 6.71
CA ALA A 39 -2.89 5.65 7.61
C ALA A 39 -2.31 7.04 7.89
N ARG A 40 -2.17 7.87 6.87
CA ARG A 40 -1.63 9.24 6.98
C ARG A 40 -2.54 10.14 7.81
N ALA A 41 -3.85 10.09 7.60
CA ALA A 41 -4.83 10.86 8.37
C ALA A 41 -4.81 10.50 9.88
N ALA A 42 -4.59 9.23 10.21
CA ALA A 42 -4.45 8.77 11.60
C ALA A 42 -3.24 9.38 12.33
N ASP A 43 -2.26 9.88 11.58
CA ASP A 43 -1.05 10.54 12.10
C ASP A 43 -1.03 12.06 11.81
N GLY A 44 -2.15 12.63 11.36
CA GLY A 44 -2.26 14.06 11.04
C GLY A 44 -1.44 14.50 9.82
N VAL A 45 -1.11 13.57 8.93
CA VAL A 45 -0.32 13.83 7.72
C VAL A 45 -1.24 14.03 6.52
N GLY A 46 -0.93 15.03 5.68
CA GLY A 46 -1.67 15.32 4.47
C GLY A 46 -1.71 14.15 3.47
N PRO A 47 -2.72 14.10 2.59
CA PRO A 47 -2.94 12.98 1.70
C PRO A 47 -1.89 12.89 0.59
N VAL A 48 -1.79 11.69 0.01
CA VAL A 48 -1.10 11.43 -1.26
C VAL A 48 -2.12 11.29 -2.39
N SER A 49 -1.67 11.53 -3.62
CA SER A 49 -2.41 11.29 -4.86
C SER A 49 -1.70 10.27 -5.74
N TRP A 50 -2.45 9.65 -6.65
CA TRP A 50 -1.86 8.76 -7.65
C TRP A 50 -1.16 9.58 -8.74
N ASP A 51 0.02 9.12 -9.13
CA ASP A 51 0.80 9.71 -10.24
C ASP A 51 1.16 8.61 -11.24
N ALA A 52 0.77 8.81 -12.49
CA ALA A 52 0.95 7.82 -13.54
C ALA A 52 2.43 7.53 -13.86
N ARG A 53 3.32 8.52 -13.74
CA ARG A 53 4.77 8.35 -13.96
C ARG A 53 5.38 7.50 -12.85
N VAL A 54 4.99 7.76 -11.61
CA VAL A 54 5.45 6.99 -10.44
C VAL A 54 4.89 5.56 -10.51
N ALA A 55 3.64 5.40 -10.92
CA ALA A 55 3.01 4.09 -11.12
C ALA A 55 3.69 3.28 -12.22
N LYS A 56 3.99 3.91 -13.36
CA LYS A 56 4.72 3.25 -14.45
C LYS A 56 6.08 2.72 -14.00
N TYR A 57 6.79 3.49 -13.18
CA TYR A 57 8.05 3.04 -12.60
C TYR A 57 7.87 1.80 -11.70
N ALA A 58 6.85 1.82 -10.83
CA ALA A 58 6.52 0.70 -9.96
C ALA A 58 6.12 -0.55 -10.76
N GLU A 59 5.34 -0.38 -11.83
CA GLU A 59 4.94 -1.45 -12.75
C GLU A 59 6.13 -2.10 -13.43
N ASP A 60 7.04 -1.29 -13.99
CA ASP A 60 8.24 -1.77 -14.66
C ASP A 60 9.17 -2.53 -13.69
N TYR A 61 9.25 -2.04 -12.46
CA TYR A 61 10.03 -2.74 -11.45
C TYR A 61 9.35 -4.04 -10.98
N ALA A 62 8.06 -4.02 -10.73
CA ALA A 62 7.30 -5.22 -10.37
C ALA A 62 7.41 -6.31 -11.45
N ALA A 63 7.35 -5.94 -12.73
CA ALA A 63 7.53 -6.87 -13.84
C ALA A 63 8.89 -7.59 -13.79
N LYS A 64 9.97 -6.89 -13.43
CA LYS A 64 11.31 -7.50 -13.24
C LYS A 64 11.33 -8.47 -12.05
N ARG A 65 10.60 -8.17 -10.96
CA ARG A 65 10.51 -9.03 -9.78
C ARG A 65 9.55 -10.22 -9.96
N ALA A 66 8.70 -10.20 -10.98
CA ALA A 66 7.78 -11.30 -11.27
C ALA A 66 8.49 -12.64 -11.51
N GLU A 67 9.74 -12.62 -11.95
CA GLU A 67 10.51 -13.84 -12.19
C GLU A 67 10.98 -14.52 -10.91
N ASP A 68 11.46 -13.74 -9.93
CA ASP A 68 12.14 -14.27 -8.74
C ASP A 68 11.43 -13.98 -7.41
N CYS A 69 10.53 -13.01 -7.39
CA CYS A 69 9.77 -12.56 -6.21
C CYS A 69 10.64 -12.09 -5.03
N ARG A 70 11.89 -11.68 -5.29
CA ARG A 70 12.85 -11.30 -4.24
C ARG A 70 12.54 -9.92 -3.70
N LEU A 71 12.63 -9.76 -2.39
CA LEU A 71 12.57 -8.46 -1.70
C LEU A 71 13.90 -7.71 -1.87
N VAL A 72 14.10 -7.14 -3.03
CA VAL A 72 15.26 -6.29 -3.37
C VAL A 72 14.72 -4.94 -3.81
N HIS A 73 15.27 -3.86 -3.30
CA HIS A 73 14.90 -2.50 -3.71
C HIS A 73 15.40 -2.16 -5.11
N SER A 74 14.65 -1.31 -5.82
CA SER A 74 14.97 -0.91 -7.20
C SER A 74 16.22 -0.05 -7.32
N GLY A 75 16.57 0.68 -6.26
CA GLY A 75 17.66 1.67 -6.26
C GLY A 75 17.38 2.90 -7.12
N GLY A 76 16.13 3.17 -7.46
CA GLY A 76 15.72 4.27 -8.32
C GLY A 76 15.52 5.61 -7.59
N PRO A 77 14.95 6.61 -8.27
CA PRO A 77 14.88 7.98 -7.78
C PRO A 77 13.72 8.23 -6.80
N PHE A 78 12.87 7.25 -6.57
CA PHE A 78 11.70 7.35 -5.70
C PHE A 78 11.95 6.69 -4.33
N GLY A 79 11.20 7.12 -3.33
CA GLY A 79 11.02 6.30 -2.14
C GLY A 79 10.31 4.99 -2.51
N GLU A 80 10.51 3.93 -1.73
CA GLU A 80 9.99 2.62 -2.12
C GLU A 80 9.66 1.75 -0.93
N ASN A 81 8.47 1.17 -0.94
CA ASN A 81 8.09 0.06 -0.07
C ASN A 81 7.84 -1.18 -0.91
N ILE A 82 8.34 -2.31 -0.46
CA ILE A 82 8.16 -3.62 -1.11
C ILE A 82 7.55 -4.62 -0.14
N PHE A 83 6.73 -5.52 -0.67
CA PHE A 83 6.06 -6.58 0.07
C PHE A 83 6.10 -7.86 -0.74
N TRP A 84 6.31 -8.96 -0.05
CA TRP A 84 6.15 -10.30 -0.60
C TRP A 84 5.16 -11.10 0.23
N GLY A 85 4.25 -11.78 -0.46
CA GLY A 85 3.33 -12.72 0.13
C GLY A 85 3.51 -14.11 -0.48
N SER A 86 3.49 -15.14 0.36
CA SER A 86 3.70 -16.54 -0.06
C SER A 86 2.62 -17.01 -1.04
N ALA A 87 2.93 -18.07 -1.78
CA ALA A 87 1.96 -18.75 -2.64
C ALA A 87 0.73 -19.25 -1.87
N GLY A 88 -0.34 -19.53 -2.60
CA GLY A 88 -1.58 -20.08 -2.05
C GLY A 88 -2.56 -19.08 -1.47
N ARG A 89 -2.22 -17.77 -1.46
CA ARG A 89 -3.12 -16.70 -1.04
C ARG A 89 -3.10 -15.53 -2.03
N ALA A 90 -4.27 -14.93 -2.24
CA ALA A 90 -4.41 -13.70 -3.05
C ALA A 90 -4.09 -12.46 -2.20
N TRP A 91 -2.79 -12.21 -1.97
CA TRP A 91 -2.33 -11.01 -1.25
C TRP A 91 -2.73 -9.74 -1.98
N SER A 92 -3.17 -8.73 -1.22
CA SER A 92 -3.76 -7.49 -1.73
C SER A 92 -3.00 -6.25 -1.29
N ALA A 93 -3.37 -5.09 -1.84
CA ALA A 93 -2.92 -3.78 -1.38
C ALA A 93 -3.14 -3.60 0.12
N ALA A 94 -4.28 -4.07 0.64
CA ALA A 94 -4.59 -3.97 2.07
C ALA A 94 -3.63 -4.80 2.94
N ASP A 95 -3.22 -5.98 2.49
CA ASP A 95 -2.25 -6.80 3.21
C ASP A 95 -0.87 -6.12 3.25
N ALA A 96 -0.41 -5.58 2.12
CA ALA A 96 0.85 -4.85 2.05
C ALA A 96 0.84 -3.61 2.97
N LEU A 97 -0.19 -2.77 2.84
CA LEU A 97 -0.33 -1.57 3.68
C LEU A 97 -0.45 -1.92 5.16
N LYS A 98 -1.19 -2.96 5.52
CA LYS A 98 -1.25 -3.44 6.91
C LYS A 98 0.13 -3.83 7.43
N SER A 99 0.89 -4.59 6.65
CA SER A 99 2.25 -5.01 7.03
C SER A 99 3.16 -3.80 7.27
N TRP A 100 3.14 -2.82 6.36
CA TRP A 100 3.97 -1.62 6.48
C TRP A 100 3.54 -0.71 7.63
N VAL A 101 2.23 -0.52 7.84
CA VAL A 101 1.69 0.34 8.90
C VAL A 101 1.83 -0.30 10.27
N ASP A 102 1.79 -1.62 10.39
CA ASP A 102 1.99 -2.35 11.66
C ASP A 102 3.39 -2.09 12.27
N GLU A 103 4.37 -1.64 11.48
CA GLU A 103 5.69 -1.25 11.99
C GLU A 103 5.64 -0.01 12.90
N LYS A 104 4.55 0.78 12.86
CA LYS A 104 4.30 1.93 13.73
C LYS A 104 4.55 1.63 15.21
N ARG A 105 4.17 0.44 15.67
CA ARG A 105 4.32 0.01 17.07
C ARG A 105 5.77 -0.01 17.56
N ASN A 106 6.73 -0.09 16.63
CA ASN A 106 8.17 -0.14 16.92
C ASN A 106 8.86 1.22 16.71
N TYR A 107 8.12 2.25 16.22
CA TYR A 107 8.69 3.56 15.89
C TYR A 107 8.39 4.60 16.97
N HIS A 108 9.42 5.29 17.42
CA HIS A 108 9.34 6.35 18.43
C HIS A 108 9.57 7.73 17.79
N LEU A 109 8.47 8.45 17.54
CA LEU A 109 8.53 9.75 16.86
C LEU A 109 9.35 10.80 17.62
N SER A 110 9.27 10.82 18.96
CA SER A 110 9.99 11.80 19.80
C SER A 110 11.50 11.71 19.66
N SER A 111 12.04 10.50 19.63
CA SER A 111 13.48 10.23 19.43
C SER A 111 13.87 10.02 17.98
N ASN A 112 12.91 9.81 17.08
CA ASN A 112 13.13 9.40 15.68
C ASN A 112 13.91 8.09 15.59
N THR A 113 13.52 7.10 16.39
CA THR A 113 14.20 5.80 16.45
C THR A 113 13.23 4.65 16.27
N CYS A 114 13.76 3.52 15.83
CA CYS A 114 13.08 2.24 15.79
C CYS A 114 13.58 1.35 16.91
N ASP A 115 12.73 0.46 17.43
CA ASP A 115 13.14 -0.54 18.43
C ASP A 115 14.32 -1.38 17.94
N PRO A 116 15.26 -1.77 18.82
CA PRO A 116 16.41 -2.57 18.43
C PRO A 116 16.00 -3.87 17.72
N GLY A 117 16.59 -4.10 16.54
CA GLY A 117 16.32 -5.29 15.72
C GLY A 117 14.95 -5.30 15.03
N LYS A 118 14.19 -4.19 15.06
CA LYS A 118 12.94 -4.03 14.32
C LYS A 118 13.12 -3.19 13.07
N VAL A 119 12.13 -3.23 12.19
CA VAL A 119 12.02 -2.41 11.00
C VAL A 119 10.91 -1.41 11.20
N CYS A 120 11.13 -0.16 10.78
CA CYS A 120 10.15 0.92 10.81
C CYS A 120 10.09 1.69 9.49
N GLY A 121 10.97 1.38 8.56
CA GLY A 121 11.17 2.15 7.33
C GLY A 121 9.95 2.14 6.40
N HIS A 122 9.18 1.07 6.39
CA HIS A 122 7.98 1.03 5.58
C HIS A 122 6.89 1.96 6.15
N TYR A 123 6.68 1.92 7.46
CA TYR A 123 5.73 2.83 8.11
C TYR A 123 6.14 4.28 7.91
N THR A 124 7.40 4.63 8.19
CA THR A 124 7.87 6.02 8.09
C THR A 124 7.76 6.56 6.65
N GLN A 125 7.96 5.71 5.64
CA GLN A 125 7.74 6.08 4.24
C GLN A 125 6.24 6.29 3.94
N VAL A 126 5.33 5.44 4.41
CA VAL A 126 3.87 5.62 4.22
C VAL A 126 3.43 6.98 4.75
N VAL A 127 3.91 7.38 5.92
CA VAL A 127 3.52 8.62 6.58
C VAL A 127 4.51 9.78 6.36
N TRP A 128 5.41 9.65 5.39
CA TRP A 128 6.37 10.72 5.09
C TRP A 128 5.66 11.95 4.53
N ARG A 129 5.68 13.04 5.31
CA ARG A 129 4.88 14.25 5.02
C ARG A 129 5.19 14.85 3.65
N LYS A 130 6.48 14.85 3.26
CA LYS A 130 6.93 15.45 1.99
C LYS A 130 6.57 14.60 0.77
N SER A 131 6.29 13.29 0.93
CA SER A 131 5.80 12.45 -0.17
C SER A 131 4.33 12.77 -0.41
N THR A 132 4.00 13.24 -1.60
CA THR A 132 2.64 13.68 -1.98
C THR A 132 2.07 12.91 -3.16
N ARG A 133 2.89 12.14 -3.86
CA ARG A 133 2.50 11.30 -4.99
C ARG A 133 2.94 9.87 -4.75
N ILE A 134 2.09 8.93 -5.17
CA ILE A 134 2.40 7.50 -5.12
C ILE A 134 2.05 6.83 -6.44
N GLY A 135 2.72 5.73 -6.72
CA GLY A 135 2.34 4.77 -7.74
C GLY A 135 2.73 3.38 -7.27
N CYS A 136 1.83 2.43 -7.41
CA CYS A 136 2.02 1.07 -6.91
C CYS A 136 1.73 0.03 -7.99
N ALA A 137 2.33 -1.14 -7.84
CA ALA A 137 2.07 -2.29 -8.70
C ALA A 137 2.04 -3.58 -7.89
N ARG A 138 1.27 -4.53 -8.39
CA ARG A 138 1.14 -5.89 -7.87
C ARG A 138 1.33 -6.89 -8.99
N VAL A 139 2.18 -7.88 -8.79
CA VAL A 139 2.38 -8.99 -9.73
C VAL A 139 2.29 -10.33 -9.02
N VAL A 140 1.80 -11.34 -9.74
CA VAL A 140 1.92 -12.74 -9.34
C VAL A 140 3.23 -13.27 -9.90
N CYS A 141 4.04 -13.87 -9.05
CA CYS A 141 5.36 -14.32 -9.42
C CYS A 141 5.33 -15.68 -10.13
N ALA A 142 6.25 -15.87 -11.05
CA ALA A 142 6.44 -17.11 -11.78
C ALA A 142 6.71 -18.29 -10.84
N ALA A 143 6.48 -19.52 -11.33
CA ALA A 143 6.74 -20.76 -10.62
C ALA A 143 6.11 -20.82 -9.21
N ASN A 144 4.91 -20.26 -9.06
CA ASN A 144 4.15 -20.26 -7.79
C ASN A 144 4.94 -19.71 -6.60
N ARG A 145 5.75 -18.65 -6.81
CA ARG A 145 6.56 -18.01 -5.75
C ARG A 145 5.80 -16.98 -4.92
N GLY A 146 4.50 -16.79 -5.17
CA GLY A 146 3.65 -15.88 -4.43
C GLY A 146 3.36 -14.58 -5.17
N VAL A 147 3.26 -13.47 -4.43
CA VAL A 147 2.88 -12.15 -4.92
C VAL A 147 3.92 -11.13 -4.47
N PHE A 148 4.34 -10.26 -5.39
CA PHE A 148 5.16 -9.10 -5.09
C PHE A 148 4.32 -7.83 -5.26
N ILE A 149 4.43 -6.93 -4.28
CA ILE A 149 3.76 -5.60 -4.32
C ILE A 149 4.83 -4.55 -4.03
N VAL A 150 4.83 -3.49 -4.83
CA VAL A 150 5.70 -2.34 -4.65
C VAL A 150 4.89 -1.05 -4.72
N CYS A 151 5.22 -0.10 -3.84
CA CYS A 151 4.79 1.29 -3.95
C CYS A 151 6.01 2.20 -4.02
N SER A 152 6.01 3.07 -5.02
CA SER A 152 6.98 4.16 -5.19
C SER A 152 6.38 5.47 -4.71
N TYR A 153 7.22 6.34 -4.11
CA TYR A 153 6.82 7.59 -3.47
C TYR A 153 7.60 8.78 -4.02
N ASP A 154 6.90 9.85 -4.35
CA ASP A 154 7.51 11.08 -4.88
C ASP A 154 6.99 12.33 -4.14
N PRO A 155 7.85 13.17 -3.59
CA PRO A 155 9.29 12.95 -3.38
C PRO A 155 9.60 11.72 -2.50
N PRO A 156 10.84 11.17 -2.57
CA PRO A 156 11.25 10.09 -1.67
C PRO A 156 11.23 10.55 -0.21
N GLY A 157 11.12 9.59 0.69
CA GLY A 157 11.21 9.79 2.12
C GLY A 157 12.39 9.06 2.76
N ASN A 158 12.33 8.91 4.06
CA ASN A 158 13.29 8.17 4.87
C ASN A 158 14.74 8.72 4.79
N PHE A 159 14.89 10.04 4.68
CA PHE A 159 16.20 10.66 4.78
C PHE A 159 16.78 10.54 6.19
N ASN A 160 18.04 10.16 6.29
CA ASN A 160 18.72 9.99 7.57
C ASN A 160 18.64 11.27 8.42
N GLY A 161 18.22 11.10 9.69
CA GLY A 161 18.07 12.20 10.64
C GLY A 161 16.76 13.00 10.51
N GLU A 162 16.00 12.83 9.42
CA GLU A 162 14.69 13.49 9.27
C GLU A 162 13.58 12.65 9.88
N ARG A 163 12.59 13.33 10.46
CA ARG A 163 11.34 12.70 10.92
C ARG A 163 10.33 12.62 9.79
N PRO A 164 9.49 11.59 9.74
CA PRO A 164 8.46 11.45 8.71
C PRO A 164 7.45 12.60 8.77
N PHE A 165 7.14 13.11 9.97
CA PHE A 165 6.28 14.26 10.21
C PHE A 165 6.62 14.92 11.55
N LEU A 166 6.05 16.10 11.79
CA LEU A 166 6.20 16.82 13.07
C LEU A 166 4.94 16.59 13.91
N THR A 167 5.09 16.51 15.23
CA THR A 167 3.96 16.60 16.15
C THR A 167 3.37 18.01 16.13
N LEU A 168 2.09 18.15 16.44
CA LEU A 168 1.41 19.45 16.49
C LEU A 168 2.15 20.43 17.42
N ASP A 169 2.78 19.95 18.50
CA ASP A 169 3.55 20.76 19.44
C ASP A 169 4.88 21.28 18.85
N ALA A 170 5.42 20.63 17.83
CA ALA A 170 6.65 21.07 17.15
C ALA A 170 6.38 22.02 15.97
N ALA A 171 5.15 22.12 15.48
CA ALA A 171 4.75 23.02 14.42
C ALA A 171 4.41 24.44 14.94
N ALA A 172 4.34 24.62 16.25
CA ALA A 172 3.99 25.88 16.92
C ALA A 172 5.22 26.69 17.42
N LYS A 173 6.41 26.29 17.05
CA LYS A 173 7.69 26.99 17.30
C LYS A 173 8.32 27.35 15.95
#